data_cde0ff60c78432be01dcb2e72d50c0d2
#
_entry.id   cde0ff60c78432be01dcb2e72d50c0d2
#
_cell.length_a   1.000
_cell.length_b   1.000
_cell.length_c   1.000
_cell.angle_alpha   90.00
_cell.angle_beta   90.00
_cell.angle_gamma   90.00
#
_symmetry.space_group_name_H-M   'P 1'
#
loop_
_entity.id
_entity.type
_entity.pdbx_description
1 polymer ?
#
loop_
_entity_poly.entity_id
_entity_poly.type
_entity_poly.pdbx_seq_one_letter_code
_entity_poly.pdbx_strand_id
1 'polypeptide(L)'
;WVNKFMGGTIYVLAGNVYNWQVQHNVLHHTYTNIPGHDEDLDAGRVIRFTKEAKWYNFHRFQQYYSVFLYGLLTFNWAITTDFKQMRRYLKRKLSYGEAKSPKTLWTTLIITKIIYVSIWIVLPIVIGITWWKVLIGFFVMHYTAGLILSIVFQLAHVVEDTTNPTPNELGEMSNTWAIHQLYTT
;
A
#
# COMPACT_ATOMS: atom_id res chain seq x y z
N TRP A 1 4.94 4.33 23.56
CA TRP A 1 3.85 5.18 23.07
C TRP A 1 4.25 5.91 21.76
N VAL A 2 5.52 6.32 21.63
CA VAL A 2 6.02 7.03 20.42
C VAL A 2 5.72 6.24 19.14
N ASN A 3 6.09 4.95 19.08
CA ASN A 3 5.85 4.11 17.91
C ASN A 3 4.35 3.98 17.55
N LYS A 4 3.47 3.92 18.58
CA LYS A 4 2.02 3.87 18.33
C LYS A 4 1.50 5.20 17.77
N PHE A 5 2.02 6.33 18.26
CA PHE A 5 1.68 7.65 17.77
C PHE A 5 2.14 7.83 16.32
N MET A 6 3.42 7.55 16.06
CA MET A 6 4.00 7.66 14.70
C MET A 6 3.29 6.72 13.70
N GLY A 7 3.03 5.47 14.10
CA GLY A 7 2.24 4.56 13.27
C GLY A 7 0.80 5.06 13.01
N GLY A 8 0.23 5.81 13.94
CA GLY A 8 -1.10 6.42 13.79
C GLY A 8 -1.15 7.54 12.75
N THR A 9 -0.02 8.14 12.37
CA THR A 9 0.00 9.20 11.35
C THR A 9 -0.50 8.72 9.98
N ILE A 10 -0.46 7.43 9.70
CA ILE A 10 -0.99 6.85 8.46
C ILE A 10 -2.50 7.13 8.28
N TYR A 11 -3.25 7.33 9.38
CA TYR A 11 -4.66 7.71 9.32
C TYR A 11 -4.88 9.09 8.66
N VAL A 12 -3.88 9.97 8.69
CA VAL A 12 -3.95 11.28 8.01
C VAL A 12 -4.04 11.13 6.50
N LEU A 13 -3.51 10.03 5.95
CA LEU A 13 -3.58 9.67 4.54
C LEU A 13 -4.65 8.58 4.27
N ALA A 14 -5.61 8.43 5.17
CA ALA A 14 -6.65 7.41 5.12
C ALA A 14 -6.15 5.96 5.19
N GLY A 15 -4.89 5.67 5.44
CA GLY A 15 -4.38 4.31 5.58
C GLY A 15 -4.84 3.65 6.89
N ASN A 16 -4.95 2.33 6.90
CA ASN A 16 -5.26 1.56 8.10
C ASN A 16 -4.00 0.96 8.72
N VAL A 17 -3.74 1.27 10.00
CA VAL A 17 -2.52 0.83 10.72
C VAL A 17 -2.35 -0.69 10.71
N TYR A 18 -3.42 -1.46 10.98
CA TYR A 18 -3.32 -2.92 10.99
C TYR A 18 -2.98 -3.48 9.60
N ASN A 19 -3.66 -3.01 8.56
CA ASN A 19 -3.39 -3.45 7.19
C ASN A 19 -1.95 -3.13 6.80
N TRP A 20 -1.50 -1.91 7.09
CA TRP A 20 -0.13 -1.50 6.80
C TRP A 20 0.90 -2.35 7.57
N GLN A 21 0.65 -2.64 8.85
CA GLN A 21 1.55 -3.48 9.65
C GLN A 21 1.64 -4.91 9.08
N VAL A 22 0.52 -5.49 8.65
CA VAL A 22 0.52 -6.83 8.03
C VAL A 22 1.21 -6.79 6.67
N GLN A 23 0.86 -5.83 5.82
CA GLN A 23 1.51 -5.68 4.52
C GLN A 23 3.02 -5.47 4.68
N HIS A 24 3.42 -4.47 5.43
CA HIS A 24 4.82 -4.04 5.50
C HIS A 24 5.68 -5.00 6.33
N ASN A 25 5.29 -5.30 7.59
CA ASN A 25 6.14 -6.07 8.48
C ASN A 25 6.04 -7.59 8.29
N VAL A 26 4.85 -8.10 7.88
CA VAL A 26 4.65 -9.55 7.74
C VAL A 26 4.88 -10.02 6.31
N LEU A 27 4.34 -9.30 5.30
CA LEU A 27 4.47 -9.74 3.92
C LEU A 27 5.73 -9.17 3.27
N HIS A 28 5.86 -7.85 3.20
CA HIS A 28 6.98 -7.21 2.51
C HIS A 28 8.34 -7.54 3.16
N HIS A 29 8.58 -7.23 4.42
CA HIS A 29 9.88 -7.52 5.06
C HIS A 29 10.23 -9.02 5.16
N THR A 30 9.24 -9.92 5.16
CA THR A 30 9.53 -11.36 5.13
C THR A 30 9.85 -11.85 3.72
N TYR A 31 9.18 -11.30 2.71
CA TYR A 31 9.23 -11.78 1.33
C TYR A 31 9.67 -10.69 0.35
N THR A 32 10.53 -9.77 0.77
CA THR A 32 10.98 -8.63 -0.04
C THR A 32 11.38 -9.06 -1.44
N ASN A 33 10.77 -8.43 -2.44
CA ASN A 33 11.01 -8.68 -3.87
C ASN A 33 10.78 -10.13 -4.36
N ILE A 34 10.00 -10.94 -3.62
CA ILE A 34 9.58 -12.27 -4.09
C ILE A 34 8.22 -12.15 -4.80
N PRO A 35 8.17 -12.40 -6.13
CA PRO A 35 6.93 -12.31 -6.90
C PRO A 35 5.82 -13.23 -6.34
N GLY A 36 4.61 -12.70 -6.23
CA GLY A 36 3.45 -13.43 -5.69
C GLY A 36 3.35 -13.47 -4.16
N HIS A 37 4.39 -13.06 -3.43
CA HIS A 37 4.43 -13.01 -1.98
C HIS A 37 4.55 -11.58 -1.45
N ASP A 38 5.37 -10.75 -2.09
CA ASP A 38 5.50 -9.33 -1.78
C ASP A 38 4.37 -8.54 -2.46
N GLU A 39 3.49 -7.94 -1.64
CA GLU A 39 2.37 -7.14 -2.15
C GLU A 39 2.82 -5.80 -2.74
N ASP A 40 4.02 -5.32 -2.44
CA ASP A 40 4.55 -4.07 -2.99
C ASP A 40 4.95 -4.22 -4.48
N LEU A 41 5.18 -5.45 -4.93
CA LEU A 41 5.37 -5.78 -6.35
C LEU A 41 4.04 -5.96 -7.11
N ASP A 42 2.90 -6.03 -6.42
CA ASP A 42 1.59 -6.30 -7.04
C ASP A 42 0.81 -5.00 -7.27
N ALA A 43 1.10 -4.33 -8.35
CA ALA A 43 0.27 -3.23 -8.86
C ALA A 43 -0.89 -3.71 -9.77
N GLY A 44 -1.29 -4.95 -9.64
CA GLY A 44 -2.32 -5.58 -10.45
C GLY A 44 -1.90 -5.76 -11.90
N ARG A 45 -2.81 -5.41 -12.83
CA ARG A 45 -2.53 -5.55 -14.28
C ARG A 45 -2.01 -4.28 -14.93
N VAL A 46 -2.05 -3.15 -14.21
CA VAL A 46 -1.88 -1.83 -14.82
C VAL A 46 -0.41 -1.41 -14.86
N ILE A 47 0.36 -1.77 -13.84
CA ILE A 47 1.80 -1.53 -13.79
C ILE A 47 2.50 -2.89 -13.64
N ARG A 48 3.57 -3.08 -14.40
CA ARG A 48 4.41 -4.26 -14.36
C ARG A 48 5.76 -3.89 -13.76
N PHE A 49 6.02 -4.36 -12.54
CA PHE A 49 7.28 -4.11 -11.83
C PHE A 49 8.33 -5.17 -12.08
N THR A 50 7.92 -6.42 -12.35
CA THR A 50 8.85 -7.54 -12.48
C THR A 50 8.74 -8.22 -13.84
N LYS A 51 9.80 -8.91 -14.29
CA LYS A 51 9.81 -9.64 -15.55
C LYS A 51 8.88 -10.85 -15.53
N GLU A 52 8.61 -11.40 -14.35
CA GLU A 52 7.73 -12.55 -14.09
C GLU A 52 6.25 -12.19 -14.21
N ALA A 53 5.90 -10.91 -13.99
CA ALA A 53 4.53 -10.45 -14.16
C ALA A 53 4.10 -10.50 -15.63
N LYS A 54 2.82 -10.87 -15.85
CA LYS A 54 2.26 -11.02 -17.20
C LYS A 54 2.37 -9.73 -18.00
N TRP A 55 2.92 -9.84 -19.20
CA TRP A 55 3.00 -8.74 -20.15
C TRP A 55 1.68 -8.49 -20.86
N TYR A 56 1.32 -7.22 -21.03
CA TYR A 56 0.21 -6.74 -21.86
C TYR A 56 0.71 -5.63 -22.80
N ASN A 57 0.09 -5.49 -23.98
CA ASN A 57 0.54 -4.55 -25.01
C ASN A 57 0.62 -3.09 -24.55
N PHE A 58 -0.19 -2.68 -23.58
CA PHE A 58 -0.15 -1.32 -23.04
C PHE A 58 1.05 -1.06 -22.14
N HIS A 59 1.72 -2.09 -21.59
CA HIS A 59 2.91 -1.91 -20.74
C HIS A 59 4.08 -1.26 -21.50
N ARG A 60 4.09 -1.33 -22.85
CA ARG A 60 5.09 -0.60 -23.68
C ARG A 60 5.03 0.92 -23.48
N PHE A 61 3.91 1.44 -22.95
CA PHE A 61 3.71 2.86 -22.68
C PHE A 61 3.78 3.18 -21.18
N GLN A 62 4.16 2.22 -20.35
CA GLN A 62 4.12 2.34 -18.88
C GLN A 62 4.90 3.56 -18.38
N GLN A 63 6.03 3.91 -18.98
CA GLN A 63 6.82 5.08 -18.62
C GLN A 63 6.04 6.41 -18.70
N TYR A 64 4.99 6.48 -19.49
CA TYR A 64 4.18 7.70 -19.64
C TYR A 64 3.01 7.78 -18.65
N TYR A 65 2.37 6.65 -18.36
CA TYR A 65 1.18 6.68 -17.50
C TYR A 65 1.44 6.28 -16.06
N SER A 66 2.55 5.61 -15.75
CA SER A 66 2.85 5.18 -14.37
C SER A 66 2.93 6.34 -13.39
N VAL A 67 3.53 7.45 -13.79
CA VAL A 67 3.63 8.65 -12.94
C VAL A 67 2.25 9.18 -12.56
N PHE A 68 1.29 9.18 -13.51
CA PHE A 68 -0.08 9.54 -13.20
C PHE A 68 -0.73 8.57 -12.21
N LEU A 69 -0.52 7.27 -12.39
CA LEU A 69 -1.07 6.24 -11.51
C LEU A 69 -0.46 6.27 -10.10
N TYR A 70 0.82 6.62 -10.00
CA TYR A 70 1.48 6.81 -8.71
C TYR A 70 0.77 7.87 -7.85
N GLY A 71 0.33 8.97 -8.46
CA GLY A 71 -0.48 9.98 -7.75
C GLY A 71 -1.82 9.45 -7.21
N LEU A 72 -2.34 8.34 -7.75
CA LEU A 72 -3.60 7.74 -7.29
C LEU A 72 -3.43 6.74 -6.15
N LEU A 73 -2.20 6.45 -5.67
CA LEU A 73 -1.93 5.44 -4.64
C LEU A 73 -2.75 5.67 -3.38
N THR A 74 -2.67 6.85 -2.78
CA THR A 74 -3.37 7.16 -1.53
C THR A 74 -4.89 7.26 -1.71
N PHE A 75 -5.36 7.65 -2.89
CA PHE A 75 -6.77 7.55 -3.26
C PHE A 75 -7.26 6.11 -3.22
N ASN A 76 -6.50 5.21 -3.82
CA ASN A 76 -6.84 3.80 -3.82
C ASN A 76 -6.85 3.23 -2.38
N TRP A 77 -5.92 3.66 -1.53
CA TRP A 77 -5.94 3.32 -0.09
C TRP A 77 -7.21 3.81 0.60
N ALA A 78 -7.57 5.07 0.37
CA ALA A 78 -8.74 5.66 1.00
C ALA A 78 -10.03 4.90 0.67
N ILE A 79 -10.19 4.47 -0.59
CA ILE A 79 -11.47 3.99 -1.12
C ILE A 79 -11.55 2.46 -1.17
N THR A 80 -10.50 1.76 -1.59
CA THR A 80 -10.61 0.33 -1.93
C THR A 80 -9.61 -0.59 -1.24
N THR A 81 -8.33 -0.19 -1.20
CA THR A 81 -7.24 -1.10 -0.82
C THR A 81 -7.39 -1.62 0.61
N ASP A 82 -7.66 -0.75 1.57
CA ASP A 82 -7.80 -1.17 2.97
C ASP A 82 -8.92 -2.19 3.18
N PHE A 83 -10.05 -2.05 2.48
CA PHE A 83 -11.16 -2.99 2.59
C PHE A 83 -10.81 -4.35 1.97
N LYS A 84 -10.14 -4.35 0.82
CA LYS A 84 -9.67 -5.57 0.15
C LYS A 84 -8.61 -6.29 0.98
N GLN A 85 -7.64 -5.55 1.50
CA GLN A 85 -6.57 -6.07 2.36
C GLN A 85 -7.14 -6.66 3.65
N MET A 86 -8.00 -5.92 4.37
CA MET A 86 -8.64 -6.41 5.59
C MET A 86 -9.34 -7.75 5.36
N ARG A 87 -10.16 -7.86 4.30
CA ARG A 87 -10.83 -9.12 3.95
C ARG A 87 -9.83 -10.24 3.65
N ARG A 88 -8.78 -9.95 2.89
CA ARG A 88 -7.75 -10.93 2.50
C ARG A 88 -6.95 -11.41 3.69
N TYR A 89 -6.49 -10.50 4.55
CA TYR A 89 -5.67 -10.83 5.71
C TYR A 89 -6.44 -11.64 6.74
N LEU A 90 -7.68 -11.28 7.02
CA LEU A 90 -8.55 -12.07 7.89
C LEU A 90 -8.80 -13.47 7.34
N LYS A 91 -9.06 -13.61 6.03
CA LYS A 91 -9.22 -14.93 5.39
C LYS A 91 -7.95 -15.77 5.49
N ARG A 92 -6.78 -15.16 5.34
CA ARG A 92 -5.45 -15.83 5.44
C ARG A 92 -4.98 -15.96 6.89
N LYS A 93 -5.75 -15.50 7.89
CA LYS A 93 -5.39 -15.47 9.32
C LYS A 93 -4.04 -14.79 9.59
N LEU A 94 -3.69 -13.80 8.79
CA LEU A 94 -2.50 -12.99 9.00
C LEU A 94 -2.74 -12.01 10.15
N SER A 95 -1.71 -11.80 10.97
CA SER A 95 -1.75 -10.84 12.08
C SER A 95 -0.35 -10.28 12.36
N TYR A 96 -0.30 -9.13 13.01
CA TYR A 96 0.91 -8.53 13.54
C TYR A 96 0.68 -8.06 14.96
N GLY A 97 1.54 -8.50 15.90
CA GLY A 97 1.40 -8.21 17.33
C GLY A 97 0.23 -8.96 17.98
N GLU A 98 -0.45 -8.29 18.92
CA GLU A 98 -1.58 -8.89 19.63
C GLU A 98 -2.76 -9.19 18.72
N ALA A 99 -3.28 -10.40 18.81
CA ALA A 99 -4.44 -10.83 18.02
C ALA A 99 -5.70 -10.04 18.42
N LYS A 100 -6.27 -9.33 17.48
CA LYS A 100 -7.55 -8.62 17.65
C LYS A 100 -8.67 -9.38 16.96
N SER A 101 -9.89 -9.27 17.51
CA SER A 101 -11.04 -9.91 16.90
C SER A 101 -11.32 -9.28 15.51
N PRO A 102 -11.82 -10.09 14.54
CA PRO A 102 -12.21 -9.55 13.22
C PRO A 102 -13.23 -8.39 13.33
N LYS A 103 -14.15 -8.48 14.29
CA LYS A 103 -15.13 -7.42 14.56
C LYS A 103 -14.45 -6.11 14.96
N THR A 104 -13.48 -6.16 15.88
CA THR A 104 -12.72 -4.98 16.30
C THR A 104 -11.97 -4.35 15.15
N LEU A 105 -11.31 -5.16 14.31
CA LEU A 105 -10.54 -4.67 13.17
C LEU A 105 -11.43 -3.96 12.14
N TRP A 106 -12.57 -4.57 11.78
CA TRP A 106 -13.55 -3.95 10.89
C TRP A 106 -14.16 -2.67 11.47
N THR A 107 -14.55 -2.69 12.75
CA THR A 107 -15.10 -1.50 13.41
C THR A 107 -14.09 -0.37 13.42
N THR A 108 -12.81 -0.65 13.75
CA THR A 108 -11.74 0.36 13.71
C THR A 108 -11.56 0.92 12.30
N LEU A 109 -11.50 0.06 11.28
CA LEU A 109 -11.38 0.50 9.89
C LEU A 109 -12.52 1.45 9.50
N ILE A 110 -13.77 1.07 9.76
CA ILE A 110 -14.94 1.86 9.38
C ILE A 110 -14.96 3.20 10.13
N ILE A 111 -14.75 3.19 11.45
CA ILE A 111 -14.75 4.41 12.26
C ILE A 111 -13.66 5.37 11.80
N THR A 112 -12.44 4.88 11.56
CA THR A 112 -11.34 5.73 11.11
C THR A 112 -11.60 6.34 9.73
N LYS A 113 -12.22 5.60 8.81
CA LYS A 113 -12.64 6.14 7.50
C LYS A 113 -13.74 7.21 7.64
N ILE A 114 -14.71 7.01 8.52
CA ILE A 114 -15.76 8.01 8.80
C ILE A 114 -15.12 9.29 9.35
N ILE A 115 -14.26 9.17 10.37
CA ILE A 115 -13.54 10.31 10.95
C ILE A 115 -12.72 11.02 9.89
N TYR A 116 -12.01 10.28 9.05
CA TYR A 116 -11.21 10.81 7.96
C TYR A 116 -12.04 11.67 6.99
N VAL A 117 -13.15 11.13 6.48
CA VAL A 117 -14.05 11.85 5.57
C VAL A 117 -14.67 13.05 6.27
N SER A 118 -15.03 12.92 7.54
CA SER A 118 -15.59 14.03 8.34
C SER A 118 -14.60 15.18 8.47
N ILE A 119 -13.33 14.91 8.72
CA ILE A 119 -12.30 15.96 8.89
C ILE A 119 -11.95 16.63 7.55
N TRP A 120 -11.73 15.84 6.50
CA TRP A 120 -11.16 16.36 5.25
C TRP A 120 -12.20 16.83 4.24
N ILE A 121 -13.44 16.40 4.36
CA ILE A 121 -14.53 16.76 3.43
C ILE A 121 -15.67 17.48 4.15
N VAL A 122 -16.27 16.86 5.17
CA VAL A 122 -17.48 17.40 5.80
C VAL A 122 -17.18 18.69 6.56
N LEU A 123 -16.18 18.69 7.43
CA LEU A 123 -15.84 19.85 8.25
C LEU A 123 -15.51 21.11 7.42
N PRO A 124 -14.66 21.06 6.39
CA PRO A 124 -14.40 22.23 5.54
C PRO A 124 -15.66 22.80 4.87
N ILE A 125 -16.58 21.93 4.45
CA ILE A 125 -17.86 22.38 3.86
C ILE A 125 -18.73 23.05 4.93
N VAL A 126 -18.83 22.48 6.12
CA VAL A 126 -19.65 23.02 7.22
C VAL A 126 -19.15 24.39 7.69
N ILE A 127 -17.83 24.61 7.73
CA ILE A 127 -17.26 25.94 8.07
C ILE A 127 -17.30 26.95 6.92
N GLY A 128 -17.95 26.62 5.79
CA GLY A 128 -18.27 27.54 4.71
C GLY A 128 -17.37 27.47 3.48
N ILE A 129 -16.47 26.52 3.39
CA ILE A 129 -15.69 26.33 2.15
C ILE A 129 -16.60 25.67 1.10
N THR A 130 -16.64 26.26 -0.08
CA THR A 130 -17.43 25.76 -1.20
C THR A 130 -17.05 24.30 -1.54
N TRP A 131 -18.02 23.40 -1.64
CA TRP A 131 -17.84 21.96 -1.78
C TRP A 131 -16.85 21.56 -2.91
N TRP A 132 -16.91 22.21 -4.08
CA TRP A 132 -16.00 21.87 -5.18
C TRP A 132 -14.55 22.25 -4.90
N LYS A 133 -14.30 23.34 -4.12
CA LYS A 133 -12.95 23.71 -3.67
C LYS A 133 -12.39 22.66 -2.72
N VAL A 134 -13.24 22.13 -1.82
CA VAL A 134 -12.87 21.04 -0.92
C VAL A 134 -12.50 19.78 -1.70
N LEU A 135 -13.29 19.40 -2.71
CA LEU A 135 -13.00 18.23 -3.53
C LEU A 135 -11.72 18.38 -4.35
N ILE A 136 -11.46 19.56 -4.92
CA ILE A 136 -10.19 19.82 -5.64
C ILE A 136 -9.02 19.76 -4.66
N GLY A 137 -9.12 20.42 -3.49
CA GLY A 137 -8.07 20.38 -2.48
C GLY A 137 -7.79 18.97 -1.98
N PHE A 138 -8.84 18.19 -1.74
CA PHE A 138 -8.74 16.78 -1.35
C PHE A 138 -8.06 15.93 -2.45
N PHE A 139 -8.42 16.16 -3.71
CA PHE A 139 -7.76 15.52 -4.83
C PHE A 139 -6.27 15.88 -4.91
N VAL A 140 -5.94 17.16 -4.87
CA VAL A 140 -4.55 17.63 -4.96
C VAL A 140 -3.71 17.08 -3.79
N MET A 141 -4.24 17.09 -2.57
CA MET A 141 -3.58 16.52 -1.39
C MET A 141 -3.25 15.04 -1.61
N HIS A 142 -4.23 14.25 -1.99
CA HIS A 142 -4.03 12.81 -2.22
C HIS A 142 -3.09 12.54 -3.38
N TYR A 143 -3.25 13.25 -4.49
CA TYR A 143 -2.41 13.06 -5.66
C TYR A 143 -0.94 13.36 -5.36
N THR A 144 -0.67 14.46 -4.66
CA THR A 144 0.69 14.83 -4.26
C THR A 144 1.28 13.82 -3.27
N ALA A 145 0.50 13.45 -2.23
CA ALA A 145 0.94 12.46 -1.25
C ALA A 145 1.19 11.09 -1.90
N GLY A 146 0.29 10.65 -2.79
CA GLY A 146 0.42 9.40 -3.52
C GLY A 146 1.66 9.37 -4.40
N LEU A 147 1.92 10.45 -5.13
CA LEU A 147 3.10 10.58 -5.99
C LEU A 147 4.40 10.50 -5.18
N ILE A 148 4.51 11.26 -4.09
CA ILE A 148 5.70 11.27 -3.23
C ILE A 148 5.92 9.88 -2.63
N LEU A 149 4.89 9.26 -2.05
CA LEU A 149 5.01 7.94 -1.43
C LEU A 149 5.38 6.88 -2.46
N SER A 150 4.76 6.88 -3.63
CA SER A 150 5.09 5.91 -4.69
C SER A 150 6.53 6.03 -5.15
N ILE A 151 7.04 7.25 -5.33
CA ILE A 151 8.44 7.46 -5.71
C ILE A 151 9.38 6.94 -4.62
N VAL A 152 9.11 7.27 -3.36
CA VAL A 152 9.94 6.80 -2.23
C VAL A 152 9.95 5.27 -2.15
N PHE A 153 8.79 4.62 -2.27
CA PHE A 153 8.69 3.15 -2.21
C PHE A 153 9.37 2.48 -3.40
N GLN A 154 9.20 3.03 -4.62
CA GLN A 154 9.83 2.48 -5.81
C GLN A 154 11.36 2.57 -5.75
N LEU A 155 11.91 3.70 -5.32
CA LEU A 155 13.35 3.89 -5.18
C LEU A 155 13.99 2.98 -4.13
N ALA A 156 13.21 2.48 -3.17
CA ALA A 156 13.70 1.57 -2.15
C ALA A 156 13.85 0.12 -2.67
N HIS A 157 12.99 -0.33 -3.61
CA HIS A 157 12.89 -1.76 -3.92
C HIS A 157 12.80 -2.12 -5.40
N VAL A 158 12.44 -1.18 -6.27
CA VAL A 158 12.26 -1.42 -7.70
C VAL A 158 13.19 -0.50 -8.48
N VAL A 159 14.48 -0.79 -8.40
CA VAL A 159 15.53 -0.07 -9.11
C VAL A 159 16.22 -0.97 -10.12
N GLU A 160 17.02 -0.36 -11.00
CA GLU A 160 17.84 -1.09 -11.95
C GLU A 160 18.75 -2.07 -11.18
N ASP A 161 18.93 -3.27 -11.71
CA ASP A 161 19.74 -4.36 -11.14
C ASP A 161 19.14 -5.09 -9.92
N THR A 162 18.00 -4.71 -9.37
CA THR A 162 17.34 -5.57 -8.38
C THR A 162 16.85 -6.87 -9.00
N THR A 163 17.03 -7.96 -8.27
CA THR A 163 16.58 -9.29 -8.70
C THR A 163 15.27 -9.66 -8.01
N ASN A 164 14.42 -10.42 -8.71
CA ASN A 164 13.17 -10.93 -8.18
C ASN A 164 13.22 -12.47 -8.17
N PRO A 165 13.99 -13.10 -7.26
CA PRO A 165 14.13 -14.56 -7.25
C PRO A 165 12.82 -15.21 -6.82
N THR A 166 12.52 -16.35 -7.45
CA THR A 166 11.35 -17.16 -7.13
C THR A 166 11.75 -18.41 -6.35
N PRO A 167 10.89 -18.92 -5.45
CA PRO A 167 11.10 -20.20 -4.80
C PRO A 167 11.17 -21.34 -5.81
N ASN A 168 11.90 -22.41 -5.46
CA ASN A 168 11.91 -23.65 -6.22
C ASN A 168 10.55 -24.40 -6.09
N GLU A 169 10.42 -25.57 -6.73
CA GLU A 169 9.21 -26.40 -6.69
C GLU A 169 8.81 -26.86 -5.26
N LEU A 170 9.78 -26.91 -4.35
CA LEU A 170 9.57 -27.24 -2.92
C LEU A 170 9.19 -26.02 -2.07
N GLY A 171 9.14 -24.83 -2.67
CA GLY A 171 8.87 -23.56 -1.96
C GLY A 171 10.07 -23.00 -1.20
N GLU A 172 11.30 -23.45 -1.52
CA GLU A 172 12.52 -23.02 -0.85
C GLU A 172 13.25 -21.95 -1.67
N MET A 173 13.83 -20.98 -0.98
CA MET A 173 14.70 -19.97 -1.58
C MET A 173 16.14 -20.45 -1.61
N SER A 174 16.88 -20.11 -2.68
CA SER A 174 18.28 -20.48 -2.86
C SER A 174 19.22 -19.84 -1.84
N ASN A 175 18.85 -18.67 -1.31
CA ASN A 175 19.64 -17.91 -0.35
C ASN A 175 18.95 -17.86 1.02
N THR A 176 19.76 -17.71 2.09
CA THR A 176 19.22 -17.34 3.40
C THR A 176 18.56 -15.97 3.35
N TRP A 177 17.63 -15.69 4.28
CA TRP A 177 16.90 -14.42 4.32
C TRP A 177 17.83 -13.19 4.29
N ALA A 178 18.92 -13.18 5.07
CA ALA A 178 19.84 -12.06 5.13
C ALA A 178 20.55 -11.81 3.79
N ILE A 179 20.99 -12.89 3.12
CA ILE A 179 21.64 -12.79 1.80
C ILE A 179 20.60 -12.37 0.75
N HIS A 180 19.38 -12.90 0.82
CA HIS A 180 18.29 -12.49 -0.07
C HIS A 180 18.03 -10.98 0.02
N GLN A 181 17.94 -10.41 1.23
CA GLN A 181 17.76 -8.96 1.41
C GLN A 181 18.87 -8.15 0.72
N LEU A 182 20.14 -8.57 0.81
CA LEU A 182 21.27 -7.85 0.19
C LEU A 182 21.23 -7.85 -1.35
N TYR A 183 20.61 -8.86 -1.98
CA TYR A 183 20.51 -8.95 -3.44
C TYR A 183 19.22 -8.34 -4.01
N THR A 184 18.24 -8.06 -3.19
CA THR A 184 16.90 -7.65 -3.64
C THR A 184 16.50 -6.24 -3.19
N THR A 185 17.35 -5.55 -2.40
CA THR A 185 17.10 -4.16 -1.93
C THR A 185 18.24 -3.22 -2.30
#